data_b409f6801705b878df3f3ea6967453e9
#
_entry.id   b409f6801705b878df3f3ea6967453e9
#
_cell.length_a   1.000
_cell.length_b   1.000
_cell.length_c   1.000
_cell.angle_alpha   90.00
_cell.angle_beta   90.00
_cell.angle_gamma   90.00
#
_symmetry.space_group_name_H-M   'P 1'
#
loop_
_entity.id
_entity.type
_entity.pdbx_description
1 polymer ?
#
loop_
_entity_poly.entity_id
_entity_poly.type
_entity_poly.pdbx_seq_one_letter_code
_entity_poly.pdbx_strand_id
1 'polypeptide(L)'
;TPTNYVQANIQWHNIICDMLIPQRATLFGWAMLFPILILLYRAVEEKSTLYFAAAGVLAGGLPLIHTHSFLALGVMCAGFVILTMRKNAKEAKEFTIPVWGRFLLTAASLFALTYISLRQKSDTPIEANTLLIIGVLIAAVLVLGMLASLITSWEKQTAIHWGMFLGIVLVIALPILFTFTFKQASGDNFVRGFFNWNNSNVETMDNYIVFYLKNLGVMFILPVLSLIFGTKKQRRIMMPALFLWLISEFVLFQPNPYDNNKLMLVSYFFFCVASADFVWDTAVNFCEFTKKRIHILRPVLVTIVAIFGTLAAALTMGREAVADYELYSADYVSLCKWIEKNTEPSDIFLTANNHNNAIASLTGRNIVCGSGSFLYFHGLDYAAQEVDVKTMYENPESRDSLLEKYNVTYIVIGPWENGSYS
;
A
#
# COMPACT_ATOMS: atom_id res chain seq x y z
N THR A 1 5.36 7.86 14.67
CA THR A 1 5.54 6.67 15.52
C THR A 1 6.97 6.18 15.40
N PRO A 2 7.57 5.67 16.45
CA PRO A 2 8.95 5.21 16.44
C PRO A 2 9.09 3.77 15.98
N THR A 3 8.31 3.37 14.98
CA THR A 3 8.35 2.03 14.39
C THR A 3 9.47 1.88 13.38
N ASN A 4 10.05 2.99 12.92
CA ASN A 4 11.21 3.04 12.05
C ASN A 4 12.39 3.77 12.73
N TYR A 5 13.60 3.45 12.30
CA TYR A 5 14.83 4.08 12.75
C TYR A 5 15.60 4.61 11.54
N VAL A 6 15.24 5.84 11.14
CA VAL A 6 15.68 6.46 9.89
C VAL A 6 17.21 6.59 9.82
N GLN A 7 17.91 6.90 10.96
CA GLN A 7 19.36 7.01 11.00
C GLN A 7 20.08 5.68 10.64
N ALA A 8 19.44 4.54 10.91
CA ALA A 8 19.97 3.22 10.52
C ALA A 8 19.37 2.72 9.20
N ASN A 9 18.61 3.54 8.49
CA ASN A 9 17.89 3.18 7.27
C ASN A 9 16.91 2.01 7.46
N ILE A 10 16.26 1.96 8.63
CA ILE A 10 15.17 1.05 8.93
C ILE A 10 13.87 1.81 8.70
N GLN A 11 13.22 1.55 7.57
CA GLN A 11 12.09 2.30 7.03
C GLN A 11 10.81 1.47 6.92
N TRP A 12 10.90 0.14 7.16
CA TRP A 12 9.73 -0.74 7.02
C TRP A 12 8.77 -0.54 8.19
N HIS A 13 7.52 -0.29 7.86
CA HIS A 13 6.49 0.07 8.82
C HIS A 13 5.82 -1.15 9.45
N ASN A 14 5.43 -1.02 10.72
CA ASN A 14 4.56 -2.00 11.37
C ASN A 14 3.15 -1.90 10.77
N ILE A 15 2.65 -3.02 10.25
CA ILE A 15 1.35 -3.07 9.58
C ILE A 15 0.22 -2.61 10.50
N ILE A 16 0.24 -2.99 11.77
CA ILE A 16 -0.82 -2.68 12.72
C ILE A 16 -0.70 -1.22 13.18
N CYS A 17 0.47 -0.85 13.73
CA CYS A 17 0.66 0.45 14.37
C CYS A 17 0.70 1.61 13.37
N ASP A 18 1.23 1.39 12.15
CA ASP A 18 1.45 2.48 11.17
C ASP A 18 0.41 2.51 10.04
N MET A 19 -0.23 1.38 9.75
CA MET A 19 -1.16 1.27 8.63
C MET A 19 -2.61 1.06 9.05
N LEU A 20 -2.89 0.04 9.87
CA LEU A 20 -4.28 -0.32 10.16
C LEU A 20 -4.93 0.61 11.19
N ILE A 21 -4.20 0.98 12.25
CA ILE A 21 -4.76 1.84 13.30
C ILE A 21 -4.90 3.29 12.82
N PRO A 22 -3.83 3.96 12.30
CA PRO A 22 -3.92 5.35 11.94
C PRO A 22 -4.61 5.61 10.60
N GLN A 23 -4.61 4.63 9.69
CA GLN A 23 -5.13 4.80 8.33
C GLN A 23 -6.41 4.01 8.11
N ARG A 24 -7.53 4.57 8.55
CA ARG A 24 -8.86 3.94 8.45
C ARG A 24 -9.22 3.51 7.02
N ALA A 25 -8.88 4.31 6.02
CA ALA A 25 -9.13 3.94 4.62
C ALA A 25 -8.38 2.68 4.19
N THR A 26 -7.14 2.49 4.66
CA THR A 26 -6.36 1.27 4.42
C THR A 26 -7.00 0.06 5.11
N LEU A 27 -7.42 0.21 6.37
CA LEU A 27 -8.11 -0.85 7.11
C LEU A 27 -9.37 -1.33 6.38
N PHE A 28 -10.26 -0.42 6.01
CA PHE A 28 -11.49 -0.75 5.28
C PHE A 28 -11.18 -1.26 3.87
N GLY A 29 -10.18 -0.69 3.19
CA GLY A 29 -9.74 -1.14 1.88
C GLY A 29 -9.26 -2.60 1.89
N TRP A 30 -8.51 -3.01 2.91
CA TRP A 30 -8.06 -4.41 3.06
C TRP A 30 -9.17 -5.33 3.55
N ALA A 31 -10.06 -4.84 4.43
CA ALA A 31 -11.25 -5.58 4.83
C ALA A 31 -12.18 -5.92 3.65
N MET A 32 -12.09 -5.17 2.55
CA MET A 32 -12.78 -5.47 1.28
C MET A 32 -11.90 -6.27 0.31
N LEU A 33 -10.63 -5.91 0.14
CA LEU A 33 -9.71 -6.52 -0.82
C LEU A 33 -9.55 -8.03 -0.62
N PHE A 34 -9.26 -8.46 0.61
CA PHE A 34 -9.02 -9.88 0.87
C PHE A 34 -10.27 -10.75 0.68
N PRO A 35 -11.47 -10.39 1.16
CA PRO A 35 -12.70 -11.10 0.81
C PRO A 35 -12.99 -11.16 -0.69
N ILE A 36 -12.74 -10.08 -1.46
CA ILE A 36 -12.89 -10.10 -2.91
C ILE A 36 -11.95 -11.14 -3.54
N LEU A 37 -10.69 -11.20 -3.14
CA LEU A 37 -9.74 -12.19 -3.62
C LEU A 37 -10.14 -13.63 -3.26
N ILE A 38 -10.70 -13.84 -2.06
CA ILE A 38 -11.23 -15.16 -1.64
C ILE A 38 -12.46 -15.53 -2.49
N LEU A 39 -13.37 -14.59 -2.73
CA LEU A 39 -14.53 -14.81 -3.61
C LEU A 39 -14.11 -15.18 -5.03
N LEU A 40 -13.12 -14.47 -5.59
CA LEU A 40 -12.57 -14.78 -6.91
C LEU A 40 -11.91 -16.16 -6.97
N TYR A 41 -11.16 -16.52 -5.93
CA TYR A 41 -10.57 -17.85 -5.83
C TYR A 41 -11.68 -18.95 -5.87
N ARG A 42 -12.71 -18.80 -5.02
CA ARG A 42 -13.86 -19.70 -5.02
C ARG A 42 -14.64 -19.67 -6.34
N ALA A 43 -14.83 -18.46 -6.91
CA ALA A 43 -15.52 -18.30 -8.19
C ALA A 43 -14.88 -19.13 -9.31
N VAL A 44 -13.54 -19.15 -9.34
CA VAL A 44 -12.79 -19.96 -10.31
C VAL A 44 -12.89 -21.46 -10.01
N GLU A 45 -12.74 -21.88 -8.76
CA GLU A 45 -12.80 -23.31 -8.38
C GLU A 45 -14.19 -23.90 -8.58
N GLU A 46 -15.23 -23.18 -8.14
CA GLU A 46 -16.62 -23.64 -8.22
C GLU A 46 -17.31 -23.29 -9.55
N LYS A 47 -16.62 -22.53 -10.43
CA LYS A 47 -17.17 -21.99 -11.70
C LYS A 47 -18.48 -21.22 -11.50
N SER A 48 -18.58 -20.50 -10.38
CA SER A 48 -19.80 -19.86 -9.92
C SER A 48 -19.95 -18.45 -10.50
N THR A 49 -20.95 -18.27 -11.35
CA THR A 49 -21.36 -16.96 -11.90
C THR A 49 -21.69 -15.97 -10.78
N LEU A 50 -22.35 -16.44 -9.72
CA LEU A 50 -22.77 -15.59 -8.58
C LEU A 50 -21.53 -15.01 -7.86
N TYR A 51 -20.51 -15.82 -7.60
CA TYR A 51 -19.32 -15.36 -6.93
C TYR A 51 -18.51 -14.36 -7.78
N PHE A 52 -18.42 -14.57 -9.10
CA PHE A 52 -17.82 -13.60 -10.01
C PHE A 52 -18.60 -12.27 -10.01
N ALA A 53 -19.93 -12.32 -10.03
CA ALA A 53 -20.77 -11.13 -10.01
C ALA A 53 -20.63 -10.37 -8.67
N ALA A 54 -20.75 -11.08 -7.54
CA ALA A 54 -20.61 -10.50 -6.21
C ALA A 54 -19.23 -9.86 -6.02
N ALA A 55 -18.15 -10.56 -6.41
CA ALA A 55 -16.79 -10.02 -6.38
C ALA A 55 -16.68 -8.76 -7.27
N GLY A 56 -17.32 -8.75 -8.45
CA GLY A 56 -17.34 -7.61 -9.36
C GLY A 56 -17.99 -6.37 -8.77
N VAL A 57 -19.14 -6.53 -8.10
CA VAL A 57 -19.85 -5.44 -7.43
C VAL A 57 -18.99 -4.85 -6.29
N LEU A 58 -18.45 -5.71 -5.43
CA LEU A 58 -17.59 -5.26 -4.32
C LEU A 58 -16.32 -4.57 -4.84
N ALA A 59 -15.68 -5.15 -5.86
CA ALA A 59 -14.48 -4.60 -6.48
C ALA A 59 -14.74 -3.24 -7.15
N GLY A 60 -15.89 -3.09 -7.82
CA GLY A 60 -16.28 -1.83 -8.45
C GLY A 60 -16.48 -0.67 -7.47
N GLY A 61 -16.93 -0.97 -6.24
CA GLY A 61 -17.09 0.03 -5.18
C GLY A 61 -15.78 0.37 -4.42
N LEU A 62 -14.75 -0.44 -4.58
CA LEU A 62 -13.50 -0.30 -3.82
C LEU A 62 -12.78 1.05 -4.01
N PRO A 63 -12.79 1.73 -5.20
CA PRO A 63 -12.21 3.05 -5.36
C PRO A 63 -12.79 4.13 -4.45
N LEU A 64 -14.05 4.03 -4.03
CA LEU A 64 -14.65 4.96 -3.05
C LEU A 64 -14.06 4.80 -1.65
N ILE A 65 -13.56 3.63 -1.34
CA ILE A 65 -13.03 3.28 -0.01
C ILE A 65 -11.52 3.50 0.01
N HIS A 66 -10.80 2.91 -0.98
CA HIS A 66 -9.35 2.93 -0.99
C HIS A 66 -8.78 2.61 -2.38
N THR A 67 -8.32 3.63 -3.08
CA THR A 67 -7.81 3.53 -4.46
C THR A 67 -6.58 2.61 -4.57
N HIS A 68 -5.68 2.60 -3.56
CA HIS A 68 -4.53 1.69 -3.57
C HIS A 68 -4.94 0.22 -3.51
N SER A 69 -5.97 -0.12 -2.72
CA SER A 69 -6.50 -1.49 -2.70
C SER A 69 -7.12 -1.87 -4.02
N PHE A 70 -7.76 -0.93 -4.73
CA PHE A 70 -8.28 -1.16 -6.07
C PHE A 70 -7.15 -1.41 -7.10
N LEU A 71 -6.08 -0.62 -7.04
CA LEU A 71 -4.90 -0.83 -7.88
C LEU A 71 -4.24 -2.19 -7.60
N ALA A 72 -4.05 -2.52 -6.31
CA ALA A 72 -3.51 -3.82 -5.91
C ALA A 72 -4.40 -4.97 -6.42
N LEU A 73 -5.74 -4.84 -6.27
CA LEU A 73 -6.69 -5.82 -6.80
C LEU A 73 -6.54 -6.01 -8.31
N GLY A 74 -6.41 -4.93 -9.08
CA GLY A 74 -6.24 -4.99 -10.54
C GLY A 74 -5.01 -5.81 -10.94
N VAL A 75 -3.87 -5.54 -10.30
CA VAL A 75 -2.61 -6.29 -10.54
C VAL A 75 -2.74 -7.75 -10.12
N MET A 76 -3.30 -8.01 -8.95
CA MET A 76 -3.52 -9.37 -8.43
C MET A 76 -4.49 -10.16 -9.34
N CYS A 77 -5.58 -9.53 -9.79
CA CYS A 77 -6.52 -10.15 -10.71
C CYS A 77 -5.89 -10.49 -12.06
N ALA A 78 -5.09 -9.58 -12.63
CA ALA A 78 -4.41 -9.83 -13.90
C ALA A 78 -3.49 -11.06 -13.81
N GLY A 79 -2.68 -11.14 -12.74
CA GLY A 79 -1.86 -12.32 -12.47
C GLY A 79 -2.68 -13.58 -12.21
N PHE A 80 -3.80 -13.47 -11.50
CA PHE A 80 -4.68 -14.59 -11.19
C PHE A 80 -5.38 -15.13 -12.45
N VAL A 81 -5.83 -14.29 -13.36
CA VAL A 81 -6.35 -14.69 -14.68
C VAL A 81 -5.31 -15.50 -15.44
N ILE A 82 -4.07 -15.01 -15.56
CA ILE A 82 -2.99 -15.72 -16.26
C ILE A 82 -2.76 -17.12 -15.68
N LEU A 83 -2.81 -17.24 -14.35
CA LEU A 83 -2.52 -18.49 -13.65
C LEU A 83 -3.69 -19.50 -13.69
N THR A 84 -4.93 -19.01 -13.81
CA THR A 84 -6.14 -19.86 -13.77
C THR A 84 -6.64 -20.25 -15.16
N MET A 85 -6.35 -19.43 -16.19
CA MET A 85 -6.69 -19.79 -17.56
C MET A 85 -5.83 -20.94 -18.06
N ARG A 86 -6.46 -22.05 -18.39
CA ARG A 86 -5.77 -23.22 -18.92
C ARG A 86 -5.73 -23.16 -20.45
N LYS A 87 -4.55 -23.33 -21.00
CA LYS A 87 -4.38 -23.73 -22.42
C LYS A 87 -4.74 -25.19 -22.57
N ASN A 88 -5.15 -25.59 -23.77
CA ASN A 88 -5.59 -26.96 -24.10
C ASN A 88 -4.58 -28.00 -23.55
N ALA A 89 -5.02 -28.80 -22.57
CA ALA A 89 -4.14 -29.71 -21.83
C ALA A 89 -3.46 -30.78 -22.69
N LYS A 90 -3.99 -31.05 -23.88
CA LYS A 90 -3.42 -32.03 -24.82
C LYS A 90 -2.16 -31.52 -25.54
N GLU A 91 -1.94 -30.21 -25.63
CA GLU A 91 -0.81 -29.62 -26.36
C GLU A 91 0.19 -28.89 -25.49
N ALA A 92 -0.17 -28.57 -24.26
CA ALA A 92 0.70 -27.83 -23.36
C ALA A 92 1.65 -28.77 -22.60
N LYS A 93 2.80 -29.12 -23.20
CA LYS A 93 3.98 -29.43 -22.36
C LYS A 93 4.15 -28.30 -21.36
N GLU A 94 3.87 -28.58 -20.07
CA GLU A 94 4.13 -27.59 -19.03
C GLU A 94 5.60 -27.19 -19.08
N PHE A 95 5.86 -25.95 -19.50
CA PHE A 95 7.20 -25.42 -19.43
C PHE A 95 7.56 -25.22 -17.95
N THR A 96 8.39 -26.12 -17.44
CA THR A 96 8.90 -26.06 -16.08
C THR A 96 10.33 -25.58 -16.12
N ILE A 97 10.58 -24.38 -15.55
CA ILE A 97 11.94 -23.90 -15.39
C ILE A 97 12.64 -24.77 -14.33
N PRO A 98 13.77 -25.40 -14.65
CA PRO A 98 14.51 -26.23 -13.70
C PRO A 98 15.06 -25.37 -12.53
N VAL A 99 15.41 -26.01 -11.42
CA VAL A 99 15.88 -25.30 -10.19
C VAL A 99 17.06 -24.37 -10.50
N TRP A 100 18.05 -24.82 -11.26
CA TRP A 100 19.19 -23.99 -11.65
C TRP A 100 18.78 -22.78 -12.50
N GLY A 101 17.80 -22.94 -13.38
CA GLY A 101 17.26 -21.84 -14.19
C GLY A 101 16.53 -20.81 -13.32
N ARG A 102 15.75 -21.25 -12.35
CA ARG A 102 15.09 -20.37 -11.36
C ARG A 102 16.12 -19.65 -10.50
N PHE A 103 17.16 -20.34 -10.06
CA PHE A 103 18.28 -19.72 -9.34
C PHE A 103 18.93 -18.62 -10.17
N LEU A 104 19.28 -18.90 -11.42
CA LEU A 104 19.91 -17.90 -12.31
C LEU A 104 18.98 -16.70 -12.58
N LEU A 105 17.69 -16.93 -12.83
CA LEU A 105 16.73 -15.84 -13.04
C LEU A 105 16.58 -14.98 -11.78
N THR A 106 16.48 -15.60 -10.60
CA THR A 106 16.36 -14.86 -9.35
C THR A 106 17.63 -14.07 -9.03
N ALA A 107 18.80 -14.70 -9.23
CA ALA A 107 20.08 -14.03 -9.04
C ALA A 107 20.28 -12.86 -10.02
N ALA A 108 19.95 -13.05 -11.29
CA ALA A 108 20.02 -11.99 -12.31
C ALA A 108 19.06 -10.83 -11.98
N SER A 109 17.83 -11.14 -11.52
CA SER A 109 16.86 -10.12 -11.10
C SER A 109 17.38 -9.31 -9.90
N LEU A 110 17.87 -9.96 -8.86
CA LEU A 110 18.45 -9.29 -7.69
C LEU A 110 19.67 -8.46 -8.05
N PHE A 111 20.51 -8.97 -8.96
CA PHE A 111 21.67 -8.23 -9.47
C PHE A 111 21.23 -6.97 -10.23
N ALA A 112 20.22 -7.08 -11.12
CA ALA A 112 19.69 -5.94 -11.86
C ALA A 112 19.08 -4.88 -10.94
N LEU A 113 18.28 -5.28 -9.95
CA LEU A 113 17.69 -4.37 -8.96
C LEU A 113 18.77 -3.69 -8.11
N THR A 114 19.79 -4.44 -7.71
CA THR A 114 20.96 -3.89 -6.97
C THR A 114 21.74 -2.91 -7.83
N TYR A 115 21.97 -3.22 -9.10
CA TYR A 115 22.66 -2.33 -10.03
C TYR A 115 21.87 -1.02 -10.22
N ILE A 116 20.56 -1.09 -10.44
CA ILE A 116 19.70 0.10 -10.55
C ILE A 116 19.76 0.92 -9.26
N SER A 117 19.67 0.28 -8.09
CA SER A 117 19.80 0.95 -6.79
C SER A 117 21.14 1.69 -6.63
N LEU A 118 22.23 1.08 -7.04
CA LEU A 118 23.56 1.71 -7.00
C LEU A 118 23.65 2.87 -7.99
N ARG A 119 23.05 2.77 -9.16
CA ARG A 119 22.99 3.86 -10.15
C ARG A 119 22.25 5.08 -9.61
N GLN A 120 21.22 4.90 -8.79
CA GLN A 120 20.50 6.02 -8.17
C GLN A 120 21.39 6.82 -7.18
N LYS A 121 22.46 6.21 -6.66
CA LYS A 121 23.42 6.88 -5.77
C LYS A 121 24.56 7.59 -6.53
N SER A 122 24.71 7.34 -7.83
CA SER A 122 25.82 7.90 -8.62
C SER A 122 25.51 9.34 -9.05
N ASP A 123 26.55 10.05 -9.50
CA ASP A 123 26.43 11.40 -10.05
C ASP A 123 25.54 11.46 -11.31
N THR A 124 25.24 10.31 -11.90
CA THR A 124 24.36 10.19 -13.07
C THR A 124 23.24 9.19 -12.77
N PRO A 125 22.24 9.55 -11.94
CA PRO A 125 21.12 8.68 -11.63
C PRO A 125 20.26 8.42 -12.88
N ILE A 126 19.53 7.31 -12.86
CA ILE A 126 18.55 7.01 -13.92
C ILE A 126 17.41 8.02 -13.79
N GLU A 127 17.03 8.62 -14.90
CA GLU A 127 15.94 9.61 -14.93
C GLU A 127 14.59 9.03 -14.49
N ALA A 128 13.79 9.83 -13.80
CA ALA A 128 12.46 9.43 -13.30
C ALA A 128 11.56 8.92 -14.44
N ASN A 129 11.59 9.55 -15.61
CA ASN A 129 10.82 9.10 -16.78
C ASN A 129 11.22 7.70 -17.24
N THR A 130 12.52 7.38 -17.24
CA THR A 130 13.01 6.03 -17.59
C THR A 130 12.51 4.99 -16.57
N LEU A 131 12.55 5.31 -15.27
CA LEU A 131 12.01 4.43 -14.22
C LEU A 131 10.50 4.23 -14.37
N LEU A 132 9.77 5.29 -14.67
CA LEU A 132 8.33 5.22 -14.94
C LEU A 132 8.04 4.30 -16.14
N ILE A 133 8.79 4.44 -17.23
CA ILE A 133 8.66 3.59 -18.42
C ILE A 133 8.91 2.12 -18.06
N ILE A 134 9.91 1.80 -17.25
CA ILE A 134 10.16 0.43 -16.79
C ILE A 134 8.94 -0.11 -16.02
N GLY A 135 8.40 0.65 -15.06
CA GLY A 135 7.22 0.27 -14.32
C GLY A 135 5.98 0.04 -15.19
N VAL A 136 5.77 0.94 -16.16
CA VAL A 136 4.69 0.83 -17.16
C VAL A 136 4.87 -0.42 -18.04
N LEU A 137 6.09 -0.73 -18.48
CA LEU A 137 6.37 -1.94 -19.26
C LEU A 137 6.09 -3.22 -18.45
N ILE A 138 6.44 -3.25 -17.16
CA ILE A 138 6.11 -4.38 -16.28
C ILE A 138 4.59 -4.55 -16.19
N ALA A 139 3.85 -3.47 -15.98
CA ALA A 139 2.39 -3.49 -15.94
C ALA A 139 1.79 -3.91 -17.30
N ALA A 140 2.32 -3.41 -18.40
CA ALA A 140 1.88 -3.75 -19.76
C ALA A 140 2.06 -5.24 -20.07
N VAL A 141 3.20 -5.83 -19.70
CA VAL A 141 3.45 -7.29 -19.86
C VAL A 141 2.39 -8.10 -19.09
N LEU A 142 2.05 -7.67 -17.88
CA LEU A 142 1.01 -8.32 -17.08
C LEU A 142 -0.38 -8.22 -17.74
N VAL A 143 -0.78 -7.02 -18.18
CA VAL A 143 -2.08 -6.77 -18.83
C VAL A 143 -2.18 -7.52 -20.16
N LEU A 144 -1.14 -7.47 -20.99
CA LEU A 144 -1.11 -8.21 -22.26
C LEU A 144 -1.16 -9.72 -22.03
N GLY A 145 -0.45 -10.22 -21.01
CA GLY A 145 -0.52 -11.61 -20.58
C GLY A 145 -1.93 -12.03 -20.14
N MET A 146 -2.62 -11.16 -19.40
CA MET A 146 -4.02 -11.36 -19.01
C MET A 146 -4.94 -11.42 -20.24
N LEU A 147 -4.87 -10.46 -21.13
CA LEU A 147 -5.69 -10.41 -22.34
C LEU A 147 -5.43 -11.61 -23.25
N ALA A 148 -4.16 -11.94 -23.48
CA ALA A 148 -3.78 -13.14 -24.25
C ALA A 148 -4.35 -14.42 -23.60
N SER A 149 -4.30 -14.54 -22.28
CA SER A 149 -4.84 -15.69 -21.55
C SER A 149 -6.36 -15.81 -21.70
N LEU A 150 -7.10 -14.71 -21.66
CA LEU A 150 -8.56 -14.68 -21.87
C LEU A 150 -8.93 -15.07 -23.32
N ILE A 151 -8.21 -14.54 -24.32
CA ILE A 151 -8.49 -14.78 -25.75
C ILE A 151 -8.13 -16.21 -26.15
N THR A 152 -7.01 -16.73 -25.65
CA THR A 152 -6.51 -18.07 -26.02
C THR A 152 -7.02 -19.18 -25.11
N SER A 153 -7.87 -18.87 -24.12
CA SER A 153 -8.43 -19.84 -23.20
C SER A 153 -9.35 -20.82 -23.95
N TRP A 154 -9.19 -22.10 -23.67
CA TRP A 154 -10.12 -23.13 -24.14
C TRP A 154 -11.32 -23.34 -23.20
N GLU A 155 -11.20 -22.87 -21.94
CA GLU A 155 -12.30 -22.82 -20.96
C GLU A 155 -13.13 -21.54 -21.17
N LYS A 156 -13.89 -21.51 -22.26
CA LYS A 156 -14.68 -20.34 -22.66
C LYS A 156 -15.60 -19.81 -21.54
N GLN A 157 -16.19 -20.71 -20.75
CA GLN A 157 -17.09 -20.33 -19.66
C GLN A 157 -16.35 -19.52 -18.59
N THR A 158 -15.17 -19.95 -18.18
CA THR A 158 -14.35 -19.21 -17.20
C THR A 158 -13.90 -17.86 -17.76
N ALA A 159 -13.56 -17.80 -19.07
CA ALA A 159 -13.22 -16.53 -19.71
C ALA A 159 -14.42 -15.57 -19.75
N ILE A 160 -15.64 -16.07 -20.01
CA ILE A 160 -16.88 -15.29 -19.96
C ILE A 160 -17.12 -14.75 -18.53
N HIS A 161 -16.94 -15.59 -17.52
CA HIS A 161 -17.09 -15.17 -16.12
C HIS A 161 -16.09 -14.06 -15.73
N TRP A 162 -14.83 -14.17 -16.16
CA TRP A 162 -13.85 -13.10 -15.96
C TRP A 162 -14.22 -11.83 -16.73
N GLY A 163 -14.72 -11.95 -17.96
CA GLY A 163 -15.22 -10.82 -18.75
C GLY A 163 -16.41 -10.14 -18.07
N MET A 164 -17.33 -10.91 -17.49
CA MET A 164 -18.46 -10.38 -16.69
C MET A 164 -17.95 -9.67 -15.43
N PHE A 165 -17.04 -10.27 -14.68
CA PHE A 165 -16.42 -9.62 -13.52
C PHE A 165 -15.81 -8.27 -13.89
N LEU A 166 -14.95 -8.25 -14.91
CA LEU A 166 -14.29 -7.02 -15.38
C LEU A 166 -15.31 -5.99 -15.87
N GLY A 167 -16.35 -6.42 -16.59
CA GLY A 167 -17.42 -5.55 -17.05
C GLY A 167 -18.18 -4.88 -15.90
N ILE A 168 -18.55 -5.65 -14.86
CA ILE A 168 -19.21 -5.11 -13.66
C ILE A 168 -18.30 -4.12 -12.95
N VAL A 169 -17.02 -4.48 -12.75
CA VAL A 169 -16.01 -3.59 -12.13
C VAL A 169 -15.91 -2.28 -12.89
N LEU A 170 -15.78 -2.32 -14.23
CA LEU A 170 -15.62 -1.12 -15.04
C LEU A 170 -16.88 -0.23 -14.99
N VAL A 171 -18.07 -0.81 -15.08
CA VAL A 171 -19.34 -0.05 -15.04
C VAL A 171 -19.47 0.72 -13.72
N ILE A 172 -19.06 0.13 -12.60
CA ILE A 172 -19.18 0.77 -11.28
C ILE A 172 -17.97 1.69 -11.00
N ALA A 173 -16.76 1.22 -11.27
CA ALA A 173 -15.54 1.93 -10.90
C ALA A 173 -15.23 3.14 -11.80
N LEU A 174 -15.50 3.08 -13.13
CA LEU A 174 -15.14 4.18 -14.03
C LEU A 174 -15.80 5.51 -13.65
N PRO A 175 -17.11 5.60 -13.36
CA PRO A 175 -17.71 6.85 -12.90
C PRO A 175 -17.02 7.42 -11.66
N ILE A 176 -16.66 6.54 -10.71
CA ILE A 176 -15.98 6.92 -9.46
C ILE A 176 -14.58 7.46 -9.76
N LEU A 177 -13.82 6.73 -10.58
CA LEU A 177 -12.45 7.11 -10.95
C LEU A 177 -12.42 8.45 -11.70
N PHE A 178 -13.32 8.67 -12.65
CA PHE A 178 -13.40 9.93 -13.38
C PHE A 178 -13.87 11.10 -12.52
N THR A 179 -14.77 10.85 -11.58
CA THR A 179 -15.31 11.92 -10.72
C THR A 179 -14.31 12.36 -9.66
N PHE A 180 -13.54 11.43 -9.08
CA PHE A 180 -12.67 11.68 -7.93
C PHE A 180 -11.19 11.43 -8.24
N THR A 181 -10.81 10.19 -8.54
CA THR A 181 -9.42 9.76 -8.56
C THR A 181 -8.59 10.44 -9.64
N PHE A 182 -9.10 10.50 -10.87
CA PHE A 182 -8.34 11.09 -11.98
C PHE A 182 -8.20 12.61 -11.87
N LYS A 183 -9.15 13.28 -11.22
CA LYS A 183 -9.03 14.71 -10.91
C LYS A 183 -7.91 14.98 -9.91
N GLN A 184 -7.77 14.13 -8.89
CA GLN A 184 -6.68 14.21 -7.93
C GLN A 184 -5.34 13.86 -8.59
N ALA A 185 -5.31 12.79 -9.40
CA ALA A 185 -4.10 12.31 -10.06
C ALA A 185 -3.59 13.20 -11.21
N SER A 186 -4.36 14.19 -11.64
CA SER A 186 -3.94 15.17 -12.65
C SER A 186 -2.97 16.24 -12.14
N GLY A 187 -2.75 16.32 -10.83
CA GLY A 187 -1.76 17.20 -10.22
C GLY A 187 -0.31 16.80 -10.54
N ASP A 188 0.59 17.79 -10.54
CA ASP A 188 2.01 17.58 -10.79
C ASP A 188 2.62 16.59 -9.81
N ASN A 189 3.46 15.68 -10.30
CA ASN A 189 4.17 14.66 -9.52
C ASN A 189 3.28 13.61 -8.82
N PHE A 190 2.00 13.46 -9.18
CA PHE A 190 1.12 12.47 -8.56
C PHE A 190 1.56 11.04 -8.91
N VAL A 191 1.83 10.77 -10.19
CA VAL A 191 2.41 9.49 -10.64
C VAL A 191 3.79 9.76 -11.26
N ARG A 192 4.83 9.13 -10.69
CA ARG A 192 6.21 9.34 -11.16
C ARG A 192 7.07 8.09 -10.99
N GLY A 193 8.13 8.00 -11.80
CA GLY A 193 9.16 6.98 -11.64
C GLY A 193 10.08 7.30 -10.46
N PHE A 194 10.22 6.35 -9.55
CA PHE A 194 11.18 6.46 -8.46
C PHE A 194 11.50 5.05 -7.95
N PHE A 195 12.68 4.56 -8.25
CA PHE A 195 13.08 3.21 -7.86
C PHE A 195 13.62 3.17 -6.44
N ASN A 196 13.25 2.11 -5.71
CA ASN A 196 13.70 1.86 -4.33
C ASN A 196 13.45 3.09 -3.41
N TRP A 197 12.33 3.74 -3.61
CA TRP A 197 11.95 5.02 -3.00
C TRP A 197 11.95 4.98 -1.46
N ASN A 198 11.73 3.83 -0.85
CA ASN A 198 11.75 3.66 0.60
C ASN A 198 13.18 3.69 1.17
N ASN A 199 14.20 3.44 0.33
CA ASN A 199 15.63 3.51 0.62
C ASN A 199 16.23 4.84 0.14
N SER A 200 15.55 5.95 0.36
CA SER A 200 15.87 7.25 -0.24
C SER A 200 16.72 8.18 0.63
N ASN A 201 17.09 7.77 1.84
CA ASN A 201 17.97 8.59 2.67
C ASN A 201 19.40 8.56 2.11
N VAL A 202 19.83 9.67 1.52
CA VAL A 202 21.11 9.79 0.79
C VAL A 202 22.32 9.48 1.68
N GLU A 203 22.27 9.85 2.96
CA GLU A 203 23.39 9.67 3.88
C GLU A 203 23.58 8.19 4.31
N THR A 204 22.49 7.44 4.44
CA THR A 204 22.49 6.08 4.95
C THR A 204 22.02 5.03 3.96
N MET A 205 21.84 5.42 2.70
CA MET A 205 21.29 4.56 1.64
C MET A 205 22.12 3.28 1.46
N ASP A 206 21.53 2.14 1.76
CA ASP A 206 22.08 0.82 1.53
C ASP A 206 21.96 0.38 0.05
N ASN A 207 22.65 -0.67 -0.36
CA ASN A 207 22.29 -1.33 -1.61
C ASN A 207 20.98 -2.10 -1.44
N TYR A 208 20.32 -2.45 -2.56
CA TYR A 208 18.99 -3.06 -2.56
C TYR A 208 18.86 -4.28 -1.63
N ILE A 209 19.80 -5.20 -1.72
CA ILE A 209 19.76 -6.44 -0.92
C ILE A 209 19.96 -6.15 0.57
N VAL A 210 20.93 -5.30 0.91
CA VAL A 210 21.21 -4.94 2.31
C VAL A 210 20.03 -4.18 2.90
N PHE A 211 19.43 -3.26 2.15
CA PHE A 211 18.24 -2.53 2.60
C PHE A 211 17.11 -3.50 2.99
N TYR A 212 16.75 -4.42 2.10
CA TYR A 212 15.66 -5.35 2.40
C TYR A 212 16.03 -6.41 3.44
N LEU A 213 17.29 -6.81 3.56
CA LEU A 213 17.73 -7.67 4.66
C LEU A 213 17.62 -6.97 6.02
N LYS A 214 17.98 -5.69 6.12
CA LYS A 214 17.80 -4.91 7.34
C LYS A 214 16.34 -4.71 7.72
N ASN A 215 15.50 -4.47 6.72
CA ASN A 215 14.10 -4.09 6.92
C ASN A 215 13.15 -5.27 7.08
N LEU A 216 13.36 -6.37 6.36
CA LEU A 216 12.49 -7.55 6.35
C LEU A 216 13.14 -8.77 7.02
N GLY A 217 14.45 -8.77 7.19
CA GLY A 217 15.17 -9.89 7.81
C GLY A 217 14.92 -11.22 7.11
N VAL A 218 14.52 -12.22 7.88
CA VAL A 218 14.20 -13.57 7.39
C VAL A 218 13.07 -13.56 6.35
N MET A 219 12.17 -12.58 6.43
CA MET A 219 11.04 -12.44 5.50
C MET A 219 11.44 -11.85 4.14
N PHE A 220 12.69 -11.46 3.94
CA PHE A 220 13.25 -11.24 2.60
C PHE A 220 13.87 -12.53 2.04
N ILE A 221 14.51 -13.33 2.87
CA ILE A 221 15.21 -14.55 2.47
C ILE A 221 14.21 -15.65 2.05
N LEU A 222 13.17 -15.87 2.85
CA LEU A 222 12.22 -16.97 2.63
C LEU A 222 11.46 -16.88 1.29
N PRO A 223 10.92 -15.73 0.85
CA PRO A 223 10.34 -15.59 -0.48
C PRO A 223 11.32 -15.93 -1.60
N VAL A 224 12.58 -15.46 -1.50
CA VAL A 224 13.62 -15.79 -2.48
C VAL A 224 13.88 -17.29 -2.55
N LEU A 225 14.00 -17.95 -1.40
CA LEU A 225 14.18 -19.41 -1.34
C LEU A 225 12.94 -20.14 -1.87
N SER A 226 11.73 -19.66 -1.56
CA SER A 226 10.48 -20.21 -2.07
C SER A 226 10.34 -20.09 -3.60
N LEU A 227 10.81 -18.99 -4.20
CA LEU A 227 10.87 -18.84 -5.67
C LEU A 227 11.80 -19.88 -6.32
N ILE A 228 12.94 -20.17 -5.70
CA ILE A 228 13.95 -21.08 -6.24
C ILE A 228 13.55 -22.55 -5.98
N PHE A 229 13.28 -22.90 -4.74
CA PHE A 229 13.13 -24.29 -4.27
C PHE A 229 11.69 -24.69 -4.00
N GLY A 230 10.78 -23.74 -3.83
CA GLY A 230 9.40 -23.98 -3.48
C GLY A 230 8.62 -24.77 -4.53
N THR A 231 7.43 -25.20 -4.14
CA THR A 231 6.48 -25.93 -4.99
C THR A 231 5.86 -25.01 -6.06
N LYS A 232 5.23 -25.61 -7.06
CA LYS A 232 4.48 -24.88 -8.10
C LYS A 232 3.35 -24.04 -7.47
N LYS A 233 2.68 -24.55 -6.43
CA LYS A 233 1.63 -23.84 -5.68
C LYS A 233 2.16 -22.56 -5.03
N GLN A 234 3.25 -22.65 -4.31
CA GLN A 234 3.88 -21.49 -3.64
C GLN A 234 4.29 -20.40 -4.63
N ARG A 235 4.94 -20.78 -5.74
CA ARG A 235 5.29 -19.82 -6.80
C ARG A 235 4.05 -19.18 -7.45
N ARG A 236 2.96 -19.95 -7.66
CA ARG A 236 1.71 -19.39 -8.20
C ARG A 236 1.09 -18.34 -7.29
N ILE A 237 1.14 -18.54 -5.97
CA ILE A 237 0.66 -17.54 -4.99
C ILE A 237 1.53 -16.28 -5.04
N MET A 238 2.84 -16.43 -5.21
CA MET A 238 3.78 -15.30 -5.18
C MET A 238 3.82 -14.49 -6.47
N MET A 239 3.58 -15.10 -7.64
CA MET A 239 3.79 -14.42 -8.93
C MET A 239 2.97 -13.11 -9.09
N PRO A 240 1.65 -13.07 -8.82
CA PRO A 240 0.91 -11.81 -8.88
C PRO A 240 1.44 -10.76 -7.92
N ALA A 241 1.79 -11.19 -6.69
CA ALA A 241 2.37 -10.32 -5.68
C ALA A 241 3.75 -9.78 -6.09
N LEU A 242 4.56 -10.57 -6.78
CA LEU A 242 5.85 -10.13 -7.31
C LEU A 242 5.69 -9.02 -8.37
N PHE A 243 4.69 -9.13 -9.25
CA PHE A 243 4.39 -8.05 -10.20
C PHE A 243 3.95 -6.78 -9.47
N LEU A 244 3.09 -6.88 -8.46
CA LEU A 244 2.67 -5.75 -7.65
C LEU A 244 3.86 -5.11 -6.93
N TRP A 245 4.75 -5.92 -6.35
CA TRP A 245 5.99 -5.45 -5.73
C TRP A 245 6.85 -4.68 -6.72
N LEU A 246 7.14 -5.27 -7.88
CA LEU A 246 8.00 -4.62 -8.88
C LEU A 246 7.39 -3.32 -9.41
N ILE A 247 6.09 -3.29 -9.71
CA ILE A 247 5.42 -2.05 -10.14
C ILE A 247 5.57 -0.98 -9.04
N SER A 248 5.36 -1.34 -7.78
CA SER A 248 5.46 -0.43 -6.64
C SER A 248 6.89 0.02 -6.35
N GLU A 249 7.91 -0.76 -6.76
CA GLU A 249 9.32 -0.37 -6.64
C GLU A 249 9.72 0.70 -7.65
N PHE A 250 9.14 0.68 -8.85
CA PHE A 250 9.51 1.59 -9.93
C PHE A 250 8.60 2.81 -10.03
N VAL A 251 7.38 2.72 -9.51
CA VAL A 251 6.36 3.76 -9.67
C VAL A 251 5.78 4.18 -8.33
N LEU A 252 5.84 5.47 -8.05
CA LEU A 252 5.05 6.10 -7.00
C LEU A 252 3.71 6.53 -7.58
N PHE A 253 2.62 6.21 -6.88
CA PHE A 253 1.25 6.51 -7.29
C PHE A 253 0.64 7.68 -6.53
N GLN A 254 1.41 8.33 -5.68
CA GLN A 254 1.01 9.52 -4.92
C GLN A 254 2.22 10.44 -4.66
N PRO A 255 1.97 11.73 -4.38
CA PRO A 255 3.03 12.66 -3.98
C PRO A 255 3.79 12.20 -2.75
N ASN A 256 3.09 11.65 -1.74
CA ASN A 256 3.72 11.09 -0.54
C ASN A 256 4.25 9.67 -0.81
N PRO A 257 5.59 9.44 -0.83
CA PRO A 257 6.14 8.10 -1.04
C PRO A 257 5.67 7.06 -0.03
N TYR A 258 5.41 7.47 1.21
CA TYR A 258 4.93 6.59 2.28
C TYR A 258 3.68 5.80 1.89
N ASP A 259 2.77 6.40 1.14
CA ASP A 259 1.53 5.77 0.74
C ASP A 259 1.71 4.58 -0.21
N ASN A 260 2.83 4.50 -0.90
CA ASN A 260 3.16 3.35 -1.76
C ASN A 260 3.41 2.06 -0.95
N ASN A 261 3.72 2.17 0.36
CA ASN A 261 3.78 1.01 1.26
C ASN A 261 2.47 0.20 1.27
N LYS A 262 1.32 0.85 1.04
CA LYS A 262 0.02 0.17 1.00
C LYS A 262 -0.05 -0.91 -0.09
N LEU A 263 0.66 -0.72 -1.20
CA LEU A 263 0.77 -1.70 -2.28
C LEU A 263 1.80 -2.79 -1.94
N MET A 264 2.97 -2.37 -1.44
CA MET A 264 4.04 -3.31 -1.07
C MET A 264 3.62 -4.25 0.05
N LEU A 265 2.85 -3.77 1.03
CA LEU A 265 2.35 -4.59 2.13
C LEU A 265 1.34 -5.65 1.68
N VAL A 266 0.54 -5.38 0.64
CA VAL A 266 -0.30 -6.42 0.01
C VAL A 266 0.57 -7.50 -0.60
N SER A 267 1.62 -7.14 -1.34
CA SER A 267 2.59 -8.11 -1.90
C SER A 267 3.27 -8.90 -0.79
N TYR A 268 3.71 -8.21 0.25
CA TYR A 268 4.37 -8.80 1.42
C TYR A 268 3.48 -9.83 2.12
N PHE A 269 2.18 -9.57 2.24
CA PHE A 269 1.23 -10.54 2.79
C PHE A 269 1.26 -11.87 2.03
N PHE A 270 1.23 -11.84 0.70
CA PHE A 270 1.29 -13.07 -0.12
C PHE A 270 2.67 -13.73 -0.07
N PHE A 271 3.74 -12.96 0.08
CA PHE A 271 5.08 -13.50 0.33
C PHE A 271 5.13 -14.23 1.67
N CYS A 272 4.52 -13.68 2.72
CA CYS A 272 4.42 -14.35 4.02
C CYS A 272 3.65 -15.67 3.93
N VAL A 273 2.50 -15.69 3.23
CA VAL A 273 1.69 -16.91 3.04
C VAL A 273 2.48 -17.99 2.32
N ALA A 274 3.11 -17.64 1.20
CA ALA A 274 3.93 -18.61 0.45
C ALA A 274 5.15 -19.09 1.22
N SER A 275 5.79 -18.20 1.99
CA SER A 275 6.94 -18.53 2.83
C SER A 275 6.57 -19.45 3.99
N ALA A 276 5.41 -19.25 4.61
CA ALA A 276 4.91 -20.12 5.67
C ALA A 276 4.64 -21.56 5.15
N ASP A 277 4.00 -21.67 3.98
CA ASP A 277 3.76 -22.94 3.30
C ASP A 277 5.10 -23.61 2.91
N PHE A 278 6.08 -22.84 2.43
CA PHE A 278 7.43 -23.32 2.10
C PHE A 278 8.20 -23.84 3.31
N VAL A 279 8.19 -23.12 4.43
CA VAL A 279 8.86 -23.53 5.68
C VAL A 279 8.22 -24.80 6.21
N TRP A 280 6.88 -24.88 6.17
CA TRP A 280 6.13 -26.07 6.58
C TRP A 280 6.50 -27.30 5.74
N ASP A 281 6.46 -27.19 4.42
CA ASP A 281 6.80 -28.29 3.51
C ASP A 281 8.27 -28.71 3.67
N THR A 282 9.18 -27.75 3.81
CA THR A 282 10.60 -28.03 4.03
C THR A 282 10.82 -28.79 5.33
N ALA A 283 10.14 -28.38 6.41
CA ALA A 283 10.24 -29.05 7.70
C ALA A 283 9.64 -30.48 7.66
N VAL A 284 8.55 -30.70 6.89
CA VAL A 284 7.98 -32.05 6.66
C VAL A 284 8.97 -32.93 5.92
N ASN A 285 9.47 -32.46 4.77
CA ASN A 285 10.40 -33.23 3.93
C ASN A 285 11.69 -33.56 4.67
N PHE A 286 12.20 -32.65 5.49
CA PHE A 286 13.40 -32.88 6.31
C PHE A 286 13.14 -33.94 7.39
N CYS A 287 11.98 -33.95 8.04
CA CYS A 287 11.60 -34.98 9.01
C CYS A 287 11.45 -36.36 8.38
N GLU A 288 10.92 -36.45 7.15
CA GLU A 288 10.80 -37.71 6.41
C GLU A 288 12.18 -38.25 6.00
N PHE A 289 13.07 -37.38 5.53
CA PHE A 289 14.45 -37.75 5.15
C PHE A 289 15.24 -38.33 6.33
N THR A 290 15.04 -37.83 7.54
CA THR A 290 15.82 -38.22 8.74
C THR A 290 15.27 -39.43 9.49
N LYS A 291 14.34 -40.20 8.91
CA LYS A 291 13.78 -41.45 9.45
C LYS A 291 13.41 -41.39 10.94
N LYS A 292 12.26 -40.76 11.24
CA LYS A 292 11.47 -40.92 12.50
C LYS A 292 12.02 -40.35 13.82
N ARG A 293 13.29 -40.01 13.99
CA ARG A 293 13.78 -39.52 15.29
C ARG A 293 13.58 -38.01 15.53
N ILE A 294 13.11 -37.25 14.54
CA ILE A 294 13.12 -35.77 14.62
C ILE A 294 11.74 -35.13 14.39
N HIS A 295 10.65 -35.76 14.83
CA HIS A 295 9.34 -35.11 14.82
C HIS A 295 9.31 -33.79 15.60
N ILE A 296 10.19 -33.64 16.61
CA ILE A 296 10.35 -32.43 17.41
C ILE A 296 10.99 -31.30 16.59
N LEU A 297 11.84 -31.60 15.59
CA LEU A 297 12.54 -30.58 14.81
C LEU A 297 11.58 -29.72 13.97
N ARG A 298 10.50 -30.31 13.48
CA ARG A 298 9.48 -29.59 12.71
C ARG A 298 8.84 -28.44 13.49
N PRO A 299 8.20 -28.65 14.65
CA PRO A 299 7.63 -27.55 15.42
C PRO A 299 8.72 -26.57 15.88
N VAL A 300 9.92 -27.05 16.21
CA VAL A 300 11.03 -26.17 16.60
C VAL A 300 11.44 -25.26 15.47
N LEU A 301 11.63 -25.76 14.24
CA LEU A 301 12.01 -24.94 13.08
C LEU A 301 10.92 -23.92 12.74
N VAL A 302 9.66 -24.35 12.72
CA VAL A 302 8.51 -23.46 12.46
C VAL A 302 8.44 -22.38 13.53
N THR A 303 8.61 -22.74 14.82
CA THR A 303 8.59 -21.78 15.93
C THR A 303 9.74 -20.77 15.82
N ILE A 304 10.96 -21.21 15.52
CA ILE A 304 12.12 -20.33 15.34
C ILE A 304 11.84 -19.32 14.22
N VAL A 305 11.37 -19.79 13.06
CA VAL A 305 11.06 -18.91 11.93
C VAL A 305 9.93 -17.95 12.28
N ALA A 306 8.89 -18.41 12.98
CA ALA A 306 7.79 -17.55 13.43
C ALA A 306 8.30 -16.47 14.39
N ILE A 307 9.14 -16.81 15.36
CA ILE A 307 9.73 -15.84 16.29
C ILE A 307 10.54 -14.79 15.51
N PHE A 308 11.50 -15.22 14.68
CA PHE A 308 12.33 -14.27 13.93
C PHE A 308 11.54 -13.44 12.93
N GLY A 309 10.44 -13.97 12.37
CA GLY A 309 9.56 -13.25 11.45
C GLY A 309 8.61 -12.26 12.12
N THR A 310 8.31 -12.41 13.42
CA THR A 310 7.26 -11.61 14.10
C THR A 310 7.76 -10.83 15.31
N LEU A 311 8.94 -11.15 15.87
CA LEU A 311 9.43 -10.58 17.12
C LEU A 311 9.51 -9.04 17.06
N ALA A 312 10.08 -8.48 16.00
CA ALA A 312 10.20 -7.02 15.85
C ALA A 312 8.83 -6.34 15.84
N ALA A 313 7.85 -6.92 15.13
CA ALA A 313 6.49 -6.39 15.09
C ALA A 313 5.81 -6.50 16.47
N ALA A 314 5.98 -7.61 17.17
CA ALA A 314 5.43 -7.80 18.52
C ALA A 314 6.05 -6.82 19.54
N LEU A 315 7.35 -6.58 19.47
CA LEU A 315 8.03 -5.61 20.34
C LEU A 315 7.56 -4.17 20.05
N THR A 316 7.37 -3.81 18.78
CA THR A 316 6.79 -2.51 18.39
C THR A 316 5.38 -2.34 18.95
N MET A 317 4.53 -3.35 18.78
CA MET A 317 3.17 -3.32 19.34
C MET A 317 3.18 -3.22 20.86
N GLY A 318 4.06 -3.97 21.54
CA GLY A 318 4.22 -3.91 22.99
C GLY A 318 4.66 -2.52 23.45
N ARG A 319 5.57 -1.88 22.73
CA ARG A 319 5.99 -0.52 23.00
C ARG A 319 4.84 0.50 22.83
N GLU A 320 4.10 0.43 21.73
CA GLU A 320 2.96 1.31 21.49
C GLU A 320 1.85 1.12 22.55
N ALA A 321 1.65 -0.12 23.01
CA ALA A 321 0.66 -0.43 24.03
C ALA A 321 0.96 0.18 25.42
N VAL A 322 2.24 0.48 25.69
CA VAL A 322 2.67 1.11 26.94
C VAL A 322 3.11 2.58 26.74
N ALA A 323 3.04 3.08 25.51
CA ALA A 323 3.36 4.47 25.20
C ALA A 323 2.30 5.38 25.82
N ASP A 324 2.77 6.42 26.49
CA ASP A 324 1.94 7.48 27.06
C ASP A 324 2.40 8.81 26.47
N TYR A 325 1.56 9.40 25.63
CA TYR A 325 1.79 10.71 25.02
C TYR A 325 0.48 11.45 24.83
N GLU A 326 0.51 12.73 25.06
CA GLU A 326 -0.63 13.61 24.92
C GLU A 326 -0.72 14.14 23.48
N LEU A 327 -1.84 13.89 22.81
CA LEU A 327 -2.09 14.43 21.47
C LEU A 327 -2.73 15.81 21.51
N TYR A 328 -3.65 16.04 22.46
CA TYR A 328 -4.32 17.31 22.71
C TYR A 328 -4.27 17.60 24.19
N SER A 329 -3.86 18.83 24.55
CA SER A 329 -3.84 19.26 25.95
C SER A 329 -5.25 19.25 26.57
N ALA A 330 -5.31 19.16 27.88
CA ALA A 330 -6.56 19.20 28.63
C ALA A 330 -7.37 20.49 28.34
N ASP A 331 -6.70 21.60 28.10
CA ASP A 331 -7.31 22.89 27.76
C ASP A 331 -8.00 22.82 26.37
N TYR A 332 -7.33 22.25 25.34
CA TYR A 332 -7.94 22.06 24.04
C TYR A 332 -9.13 21.10 24.09
N VAL A 333 -9.04 20.01 24.85
CA VAL A 333 -10.17 19.08 25.06
C VAL A 333 -11.35 19.79 25.74
N SER A 334 -11.08 20.64 26.73
CA SER A 334 -12.12 21.40 27.42
C SER A 334 -12.76 22.44 26.51
N LEU A 335 -11.97 23.17 25.72
CA LEU A 335 -12.45 24.07 24.69
C LEU A 335 -13.33 23.35 23.66
N CYS A 336 -12.91 22.21 23.16
CA CYS A 336 -13.69 21.43 22.19
C CYS A 336 -15.04 20.96 22.76
N LYS A 337 -15.08 20.53 24.02
CA LYS A 337 -16.35 20.21 24.71
C LYS A 337 -17.27 21.41 24.84
N TRP A 338 -16.71 22.60 25.07
CA TRP A 338 -17.50 23.83 25.10
C TRP A 338 -18.04 24.15 23.70
N ILE A 339 -17.21 24.06 22.65
CA ILE A 339 -17.61 24.29 21.26
C ILE A 339 -18.76 23.38 20.86
N GLU A 340 -18.67 22.07 21.12
CA GLU A 340 -19.73 21.12 20.80
C GLU A 340 -21.10 21.51 21.37
N LYS A 341 -21.10 22.10 22.59
CA LYS A 341 -22.33 22.45 23.31
C LYS A 341 -22.89 23.81 22.94
N ASN A 342 -22.05 24.75 22.47
CA ASN A 342 -22.40 26.17 22.38
C ASN A 342 -22.33 26.71 20.94
N THR A 343 -22.03 25.88 19.96
CA THR A 343 -21.91 26.28 18.55
C THR A 343 -22.70 25.35 17.64
N GLU A 344 -23.08 25.86 16.47
CA GLU A 344 -23.79 25.07 15.48
C GLU A 344 -22.83 24.24 14.61
N PRO A 345 -23.27 23.08 14.06
CA PRO A 345 -22.45 22.28 13.14
C PRO A 345 -21.98 23.02 11.88
N SER A 346 -22.72 24.06 11.47
CA SER A 346 -22.42 24.91 10.31
C SER A 346 -21.42 26.01 10.59
N ASP A 347 -21.09 26.27 11.86
CA ASP A 347 -20.15 27.32 12.23
C ASP A 347 -18.74 27.06 11.70
N ILE A 348 -18.09 28.10 11.22
CA ILE A 348 -16.75 28.06 10.62
C ILE A 348 -15.75 28.74 11.56
N PHE A 349 -14.69 28.02 11.85
CA PHE A 349 -13.63 28.47 12.75
C PHE A 349 -12.40 28.90 11.97
N LEU A 350 -11.87 30.07 12.28
CA LEU A 350 -10.53 30.47 11.90
C LEU A 350 -9.54 29.86 12.89
N THR A 351 -8.62 29.03 12.42
CA THR A 351 -7.59 28.34 13.22
C THR A 351 -6.27 28.32 12.48
N ALA A 352 -5.19 28.03 13.16
CA ALA A 352 -3.91 27.72 12.51
C ALA A 352 -3.97 26.43 11.67
N ASN A 353 -3.18 26.38 10.58
CA ASN A 353 -3.11 25.25 9.64
C ASN A 353 -2.23 24.12 10.19
N ASN A 354 -2.52 23.60 11.35
CA ASN A 354 -1.72 22.53 11.94
C ASN A 354 -2.25 21.14 11.59
N HIS A 355 -1.36 20.15 11.65
CA HIS A 355 -1.67 18.75 11.28
C HIS A 355 -2.72 18.15 12.22
N ASN A 356 -2.60 18.42 13.53
CA ASN A 356 -3.52 17.93 14.55
C ASN A 356 -4.41 19.09 15.02
N ASN A 357 -5.29 19.58 14.14
CA ASN A 357 -6.23 20.64 14.51
C ASN A 357 -7.30 20.09 15.46
N ALA A 358 -7.28 20.54 16.72
CA ALA A 358 -8.20 20.04 17.75
C ALA A 358 -9.66 20.35 17.42
N ILE A 359 -9.95 21.55 16.88
CA ILE A 359 -11.31 21.96 16.56
C ILE A 359 -11.92 21.03 15.51
N ALA A 360 -11.24 20.87 14.38
CA ALA A 360 -11.73 19.97 13.33
C ALA A 360 -11.80 18.52 13.78
N SER A 361 -10.78 18.04 14.52
CA SER A 361 -10.66 16.62 14.88
C SER A 361 -11.60 16.18 15.99
N LEU A 362 -11.82 17.01 17.01
CA LEU A 362 -12.59 16.65 18.20
C LEU A 362 -14.05 17.10 18.12
N THR A 363 -14.37 18.17 17.37
CA THR A 363 -15.74 18.71 17.32
C THR A 363 -16.45 18.48 15.98
N GLY A 364 -15.69 18.14 14.93
CA GLY A 364 -16.22 18.03 13.57
C GLY A 364 -16.69 19.39 12.99
N ARG A 365 -16.32 20.52 13.59
CA ARG A 365 -16.63 21.85 13.06
C ARG A 365 -15.76 22.15 11.84
N ASN A 366 -16.28 22.97 10.93
CA ASN A 366 -15.54 23.42 9.76
C ASN A 366 -14.45 24.44 10.16
N ILE A 367 -13.31 24.36 9.49
CA ILE A 367 -12.22 25.34 9.61
C ILE A 367 -11.96 25.97 8.24
N VAL A 368 -11.41 27.19 8.21
CA VAL A 368 -11.16 27.91 6.94
C VAL A 368 -10.18 27.15 6.06
N CYS A 369 -9.08 26.66 6.63
CA CYS A 369 -8.08 25.91 5.90
C CYS A 369 -7.52 24.79 6.78
N GLY A 370 -7.46 23.59 6.23
CA GLY A 370 -6.85 22.42 6.89
C GLY A 370 -5.34 22.41 6.79
N SER A 371 -4.73 21.31 7.26
CA SER A 371 -3.28 21.10 7.13
C SER A 371 -2.85 21.06 5.67
N GLY A 372 -1.92 21.95 5.30
CA GLY A 372 -1.40 22.05 3.93
C GLY A 372 -0.83 20.73 3.41
N SER A 373 -0.18 19.92 4.26
CA SER A 373 0.33 18.61 3.87
C SER A 373 -0.79 17.64 3.46
N PHE A 374 -1.90 17.59 4.21
CA PHE A 374 -3.03 16.75 3.83
C PHE A 374 -3.68 17.22 2.53
N LEU A 375 -3.90 18.53 2.39
CA LEU A 375 -4.52 19.08 1.19
C LEU A 375 -3.65 18.84 -0.04
N TYR A 376 -2.34 19.06 0.07
CA TYR A 376 -1.36 18.78 -1.00
C TYR A 376 -1.37 17.30 -1.42
N PHE A 377 -1.30 16.36 -0.47
CA PHE A 377 -1.28 14.94 -0.79
C PHE A 377 -2.61 14.41 -1.33
N HIS A 378 -3.70 15.18 -1.17
CA HIS A 378 -5.00 14.87 -1.79
C HIS A 378 -5.23 15.64 -3.10
N GLY A 379 -4.25 16.38 -3.58
CA GLY A 379 -4.34 17.15 -4.83
C GLY A 379 -5.35 18.31 -4.77
N LEU A 380 -5.58 18.85 -3.58
CA LEU A 380 -6.48 19.98 -3.36
C LEU A 380 -5.67 21.27 -3.40
N ASP A 381 -6.17 22.26 -4.13
CA ASP A 381 -5.59 23.61 -4.10
C ASP A 381 -6.03 24.33 -2.81
N TYR A 382 -5.06 24.79 -2.05
CA TYR A 382 -5.27 25.44 -0.76
C TYR A 382 -4.41 26.71 -0.57
N ALA A 383 -3.53 27.01 -1.54
CA ALA A 383 -2.53 28.05 -1.39
C ALA A 383 -3.16 29.43 -1.10
N ALA A 384 -4.24 29.76 -1.79
CA ALA A 384 -4.96 31.02 -1.55
C ALA A 384 -5.58 31.08 -0.15
N GLN A 385 -6.18 29.98 0.31
CA GLN A 385 -6.79 29.89 1.65
C GLN A 385 -5.74 29.99 2.76
N GLU A 386 -4.56 29.38 2.57
CA GLU A 386 -3.46 29.45 3.53
C GLU A 386 -2.94 30.89 3.69
N VAL A 387 -2.78 31.60 2.58
CA VAL A 387 -2.41 33.05 2.58
C VAL A 387 -3.50 33.88 3.26
N ASP A 388 -4.78 33.62 2.95
CA ASP A 388 -5.90 34.33 3.56
C ASP A 388 -5.99 34.11 5.08
N VAL A 389 -5.76 32.86 5.56
CA VAL A 389 -5.69 32.56 7.00
C VAL A 389 -4.59 33.37 7.67
N LYS A 390 -3.39 33.39 7.10
CA LYS A 390 -2.29 34.21 7.61
C LYS A 390 -2.66 35.70 7.67
N THR A 391 -3.24 36.20 6.59
CA THR A 391 -3.65 37.62 6.49
C THR A 391 -4.71 37.98 7.54
N MET A 392 -5.67 37.06 7.80
CA MET A 392 -6.70 37.30 8.83
C MET A 392 -6.11 37.43 10.26
N TYR A 393 -5.03 36.73 10.56
CA TYR A 393 -4.36 36.86 11.84
C TYR A 393 -3.43 38.10 11.92
N GLU A 394 -2.67 38.36 10.88
CA GLU A 394 -1.58 39.37 10.91
C GLU A 394 -1.98 40.75 10.40
N ASN A 395 -3.04 40.88 9.59
CA ASN A 395 -3.41 42.16 8.98
C ASN A 395 -4.85 42.61 9.37
N PRO A 396 -5.00 43.49 10.36
CA PRO A 396 -6.31 43.98 10.80
C PRO A 396 -7.12 44.70 9.71
N GLU A 397 -6.46 45.38 8.76
CA GLU A 397 -7.16 46.16 7.71
C GLU A 397 -7.88 45.28 6.69
N SER A 398 -7.34 44.10 6.38
CA SER A 398 -7.93 43.15 5.43
C SER A 398 -8.78 42.05 6.10
N ARG A 399 -8.74 41.98 7.44
CA ARG A 399 -9.39 40.94 8.23
C ARG A 399 -10.88 40.79 7.96
N ASP A 400 -11.60 41.91 8.13
CA ASP A 400 -13.08 41.86 8.11
C ASP A 400 -13.63 41.36 6.77
N SER A 401 -13.04 41.78 5.65
CA SER A 401 -13.45 41.34 4.33
C SER A 401 -13.17 39.83 4.10
N LEU A 402 -12.09 39.28 4.68
CA LEU A 402 -11.75 37.87 4.58
C LEU A 402 -12.61 37.03 5.53
N LEU A 403 -12.89 37.51 6.73
CA LEU A 403 -13.85 36.84 7.64
C LEU A 403 -15.22 36.72 7.02
N GLU A 404 -15.70 37.77 6.34
CA GLU A 404 -16.96 37.75 5.59
C GLU A 404 -16.89 36.79 4.41
N LYS A 405 -15.81 36.80 3.60
CA LYS A 405 -15.59 35.91 2.47
C LYS A 405 -15.73 34.43 2.85
N TYR A 406 -15.20 34.04 4.02
CA TYR A 406 -15.23 32.65 4.48
C TYR A 406 -16.37 32.35 5.46
N ASN A 407 -17.27 33.31 5.74
CA ASN A 407 -18.34 33.19 6.73
C ASN A 407 -17.82 32.72 8.10
N VAL A 408 -16.70 33.27 8.55
CA VAL A 408 -16.08 32.88 9.81
C VAL A 408 -16.96 33.30 10.98
N THR A 409 -17.33 32.33 11.83
CA THR A 409 -18.17 32.58 13.02
C THR A 409 -17.32 32.79 14.26
N TYR A 410 -16.22 32.08 14.39
CA TYR A 410 -15.34 32.11 15.54
C TYR A 410 -13.87 32.21 15.15
N ILE A 411 -13.09 32.94 15.91
CA ILE A 411 -11.63 33.02 15.78
C ILE A 411 -11.01 32.31 16.99
N VAL A 412 -10.15 31.33 16.74
CA VAL A 412 -9.38 30.66 17.79
C VAL A 412 -8.06 31.41 18.01
N ILE A 413 -7.73 31.68 19.25
CA ILE A 413 -6.45 32.28 19.66
C ILE A 413 -5.88 31.42 20.77
N GLY A 414 -4.96 30.55 20.40
CA GLY A 414 -4.33 29.62 21.31
C GLY A 414 -2.81 29.55 21.08
N PRO A 415 -2.13 28.60 21.71
CA PRO A 415 -0.68 28.46 21.56
C PRO A 415 -0.23 28.22 20.11
N TRP A 416 -1.01 27.53 19.30
CA TRP A 416 -0.69 27.25 17.89
C TRP A 416 -0.80 28.53 17.04
N GLU A 417 -1.86 29.32 17.23
CA GLU A 417 -2.07 30.57 16.52
C GLU A 417 -1.01 31.59 16.89
N ASN A 418 -0.74 31.76 18.18
CA ASN A 418 0.30 32.65 18.68
C ASN A 418 1.72 32.24 18.28
N GLY A 419 1.96 30.96 18.05
CA GLY A 419 3.24 30.43 17.56
C GLY A 419 3.43 30.52 16.06
N SER A 420 2.34 30.58 15.30
CA SER A 420 2.34 30.56 13.83
C SER A 420 2.19 31.94 13.20
N TYR A 421 1.54 32.87 13.90
CA TYR A 421 1.21 34.20 13.39
C TYR A 421 1.65 35.29 14.41
N SER A 422 2.04 36.47 13.90
CA SER A 422 2.57 37.59 14.68
C SER A 422 1.53 38.68 14.92
#